data_873838d5787aaed1aa7e2c6f63ad5e63
#
_entry.id   873838d5787aaed1aa7e2c6f63ad5e63
#
_cell.length_a   1.000
_cell.length_b   1.000
_cell.length_c   1.000
_cell.angle_alpha   90.00
_cell.angle_beta   90.00
_cell.angle_gamma   90.00
#
_symmetry.space_group_name_H-M   'P 1'
#
loop_
_entity.id
_entity.type
_entity.pdbx_description
1 polymer ?
#
loop_
_entity_poly.entity_id
_entity_poly.type
_entity_poly.pdbx_seq_one_letter_code
_entity_poly.pdbx_strand_id
1 'polypeptide(L)'
;YVVMKGSNSSFAMYRFLYNNYNKTIIFDDCDSVFADKDSMNILKGVLDSGSERIVGWDTAGTVPVKAGMSHEEIEEVLAEYSAKHGGKIAVPSQFEFEGSIIFISNMTKKQIEQKDAALLTRCMSIDVTLSLTDTINRIKTCLPGIRYYAAKKIDGKPVDITNEEDKNEVMEYMLSSEFRNILERRAKAQVSFRTLINLCKLKASDPVNWKTCAALAI
;
A
#
# COMPACT_ATOMS: atom_id res chain seq x y z
N TYR A 1 3.37 -7.24 -12.83
CA TYR A 1 2.78 -7.07 -11.49
C TYR A 1 1.49 -6.27 -11.56
N VAL A 2 0.66 -6.43 -10.56
CA VAL A 2 -0.56 -5.64 -10.33
C VAL A 2 -0.57 -5.12 -8.90
N VAL A 3 -1.27 -4.00 -8.66
CA VAL A 3 -1.28 -3.35 -7.34
C VAL A 3 -2.71 -3.24 -6.83
N MET A 4 -2.94 -3.70 -5.60
CA MET A 4 -4.16 -3.42 -4.84
C MET A 4 -3.85 -2.35 -3.79
N LYS A 5 -4.73 -1.35 -3.67
CA LYS A 5 -4.55 -0.23 -2.73
C LYS A 5 -5.79 0.01 -1.88
N GLY A 6 -5.56 0.47 -0.66
CA GLY A 6 -6.60 0.91 0.25
C GLY A 6 -7.44 -0.21 0.85
N SER A 7 -8.64 0.13 1.31
CA SER A 7 -9.55 -0.81 1.97
C SER A 7 -10.43 -1.52 0.95
N ASN A 8 -10.45 -2.85 1.00
CA ASN A 8 -11.23 -3.71 0.12
C ASN A 8 -12.00 -4.73 0.97
N SER A 9 -13.18 -5.16 0.49
CA SER A 9 -13.87 -6.30 1.09
C SER A 9 -13.13 -7.60 0.78
N SER A 10 -13.30 -8.62 1.64
CA SER A 10 -12.73 -9.96 1.43
C SER A 10 -13.11 -10.54 0.07
N PHE A 11 -14.37 -10.35 -0.37
CA PHE A 11 -14.82 -10.80 -1.69
C PHE A 11 -14.13 -10.04 -2.84
N ALA A 12 -13.95 -8.73 -2.72
CA ALA A 12 -13.22 -7.94 -3.71
C ALA A 12 -11.74 -8.39 -3.81
N MET A 13 -11.12 -8.68 -2.67
CA MET A 13 -9.77 -9.23 -2.61
C MET A 13 -9.70 -10.62 -3.26
N TYR A 14 -10.62 -11.53 -2.93
CA TYR A 14 -10.68 -12.86 -3.52
C TYR A 14 -10.78 -12.81 -5.04
N ARG A 15 -11.73 -12.00 -5.56
CA ARG A 15 -11.89 -11.77 -7.00
C ARG A 15 -10.65 -11.18 -7.66
N PHE A 16 -9.96 -10.27 -6.99
CA PHE A 16 -8.73 -9.68 -7.50
C PHE A 16 -7.60 -10.71 -7.58
N LEU A 17 -7.47 -11.57 -6.57
CA LEU A 17 -6.52 -12.68 -6.56
C LEU A 17 -6.80 -13.67 -7.69
N TYR A 18 -8.06 -14.07 -7.88
CA TYR A 18 -8.47 -14.94 -8.97
C TYR A 18 -8.13 -14.36 -10.34
N ASN A 19 -8.51 -13.11 -10.61
CA ASN A 19 -8.24 -12.44 -11.89
C ASN A 19 -6.74 -12.21 -12.17
N ASN A 20 -5.88 -12.43 -11.19
CA ASN A 20 -4.44 -12.22 -11.27
C ASN A 20 -3.65 -13.40 -10.67
N TYR A 21 -4.20 -14.60 -10.74
CA TYR A 21 -3.72 -15.80 -10.06
C TYR A 21 -2.24 -16.14 -10.33
N ASN A 22 -1.71 -15.79 -11.49
CA ASN A 22 -0.35 -16.08 -11.95
C ASN A 22 0.60 -14.85 -11.95
N LYS A 23 0.18 -13.74 -11.34
CA LYS A 23 0.95 -12.48 -11.32
C LYS A 23 1.57 -12.20 -9.95
N THR A 24 2.59 -11.34 -9.95
CA THR A 24 3.02 -10.70 -8.72
C THR A 24 1.99 -9.65 -8.31
N ILE A 25 1.39 -9.81 -7.14
CA ILE A 25 0.41 -8.89 -6.58
C ILE A 25 1.07 -8.09 -5.45
N ILE A 26 0.96 -6.77 -5.51
CA ILE A 26 1.45 -5.87 -4.47
C ILE A 26 0.24 -5.32 -3.71
N PHE A 27 0.14 -5.62 -2.42
CA PHE A 27 -0.79 -4.98 -1.50
C PHE A 27 -0.11 -3.74 -0.93
N ASP A 28 -0.52 -2.56 -1.36
CA ASP A 28 0.06 -1.27 -0.98
C ASP A 28 -0.92 -0.49 -0.10
N ASP A 29 -0.54 -0.30 1.18
CA ASP A 29 -1.36 0.37 2.19
C ASP A 29 -2.74 -0.30 2.42
N CYS A 30 -2.77 -1.63 2.38
CA CYS A 30 -3.96 -2.46 2.55
C CYS A 30 -4.05 -3.08 3.96
N ASP A 31 -3.62 -2.37 5.00
CA ASP A 31 -3.52 -2.89 6.37
C ASP A 31 -4.85 -3.40 6.95
N SER A 32 -5.99 -2.98 6.37
CA SER A 32 -7.32 -3.48 6.73
C SER A 32 -7.49 -4.99 6.49
N VAL A 33 -6.76 -5.59 5.55
CA VAL A 33 -6.82 -7.04 5.27
C VAL A 33 -6.34 -7.88 6.46
N PHE A 34 -5.44 -7.34 7.28
CA PHE A 34 -4.94 -7.99 8.50
C PHE A 34 -5.91 -7.89 9.68
N ALA A 35 -6.98 -7.12 9.57
CA ALA A 35 -7.99 -6.98 10.62
C ALA A 35 -9.25 -7.83 10.33
N ASP A 36 -9.44 -8.24 9.08
CA ASP A 36 -10.59 -9.01 8.65
C ASP A 36 -10.26 -10.51 8.61
N LYS A 37 -11.07 -11.32 9.32
CA LYS A 37 -10.83 -12.76 9.48
C LYS A 37 -10.89 -13.52 8.14
N ASP A 38 -11.82 -13.14 7.28
CA ASP A 38 -12.02 -13.83 6.00
C ASP A 38 -10.88 -13.51 5.05
N SER A 39 -10.47 -12.23 4.99
CA SER A 39 -9.27 -11.81 4.24
C SER A 39 -8.03 -12.55 4.72
N MET A 40 -7.86 -12.71 6.02
CA MET A 40 -6.74 -13.46 6.60
C MET A 40 -6.75 -14.93 6.21
N ASN A 41 -7.92 -15.57 6.16
CA ASN A 41 -8.02 -16.96 5.74
C ASN A 41 -7.70 -17.14 4.25
N ILE A 42 -8.15 -16.23 3.40
CA ILE A 42 -7.79 -16.17 1.98
C ILE A 42 -6.26 -16.02 1.82
N LEU A 43 -5.66 -15.06 2.55
CA LEU A 43 -4.21 -14.84 2.50
C LEU A 43 -3.40 -16.05 2.94
N LYS A 44 -3.85 -16.80 3.94
CA LYS A 44 -3.19 -18.05 4.37
C LYS A 44 -3.17 -19.09 3.25
N GLY A 45 -4.25 -19.22 2.47
CA GLY A 45 -4.29 -20.08 1.29
C GLY A 45 -3.31 -19.64 0.21
N VAL A 46 -3.29 -18.33 -0.11
CA VAL A 46 -2.40 -17.74 -1.12
C VAL A 46 -0.92 -17.87 -0.74
N LEU A 47 -0.61 -17.82 0.56
CA LEU A 47 0.75 -17.84 1.11
C LEU A 47 1.17 -19.23 1.61
N ASP A 48 0.40 -20.27 1.30
CA ASP A 48 0.77 -21.60 1.71
C ASP A 48 2.11 -22.01 1.08
N SER A 49 2.88 -22.80 1.82
CA SER A 49 4.18 -23.34 1.39
C SER A 49 4.06 -24.71 0.72
N GLY A 50 2.84 -25.23 0.59
CA GLY A 50 2.56 -26.47 -0.13
C GLY A 50 2.86 -26.38 -1.62
N SER A 51 2.86 -27.54 -2.29
CA SER A 51 3.03 -27.62 -3.75
C SER A 51 1.87 -26.96 -4.52
N GLU A 52 0.69 -26.97 -3.95
CA GLU A 52 -0.53 -26.39 -4.51
C GLU A 52 -1.12 -25.37 -3.54
N ARG A 53 -1.26 -24.14 -3.98
CA ARG A 53 -1.82 -23.03 -3.17
C ARG A 53 -3.29 -22.84 -3.52
N ILE A 54 -4.14 -23.68 -2.97
CA ILE A 54 -5.59 -23.63 -3.21
C ILE A 54 -6.22 -22.54 -2.33
N VAL A 55 -6.87 -21.59 -2.99
CA VAL A 55 -7.58 -20.49 -2.36
C VAL A 55 -9.07 -20.72 -2.51
N GLY A 56 -9.78 -20.91 -1.40
CA GLY A 56 -11.20 -21.19 -1.38
C GLY A 56 -12.03 -20.04 -0.79
N TRP A 57 -13.17 -19.78 -1.40
CA TRP A 57 -14.19 -18.84 -0.93
C TRP A 57 -15.58 -19.34 -1.35
N ASP A 58 -16.21 -20.12 -0.48
CA ASP A 58 -17.53 -20.68 -0.78
C ASP A 58 -18.64 -19.81 -0.17
N THR A 59 -19.29 -19.04 -1.02
CA THR A 59 -20.41 -18.15 -0.66
C THR A 59 -21.46 -18.14 -1.76
N ALA A 60 -22.64 -17.59 -1.47
CA ALA A 60 -23.71 -17.44 -2.47
C ALA A 60 -23.32 -16.62 -3.73
N GLY A 61 -22.16 -15.95 -3.71
CA GLY A 61 -21.64 -15.17 -4.84
C GLY A 61 -20.61 -15.91 -5.70
N THR A 62 -20.28 -17.17 -5.36
CA THR A 62 -19.28 -17.96 -6.09
C THR A 62 -19.93 -19.15 -6.81
N VAL A 63 -19.28 -19.62 -7.88
CA VAL A 63 -19.71 -20.80 -8.64
C VAL A 63 -18.92 -22.01 -8.14
N PRO A 64 -19.60 -23.08 -7.70
CA PRO A 64 -18.92 -24.29 -7.28
C PRO A 64 -18.08 -24.90 -8.41
N VAL A 65 -16.79 -25.14 -8.13
CA VAL A 65 -15.87 -25.82 -9.05
C VAL A 65 -15.22 -27.00 -8.33
N LYS A 66 -14.76 -28.00 -9.10
CA LYS A 66 -14.09 -29.18 -8.54
C LYS A 66 -12.64 -28.84 -8.17
N ALA A 67 -12.12 -29.50 -7.15
CA ALA A 67 -10.71 -29.44 -6.81
C ALA A 67 -9.84 -30.00 -7.97
N GLY A 68 -8.70 -29.35 -8.22
CA GLY A 68 -7.76 -29.77 -9.25
C GLY A 68 -8.13 -29.40 -10.69
N MET A 69 -9.19 -28.59 -10.89
CA MET A 69 -9.47 -28.01 -12.20
C MET A 69 -8.42 -26.97 -12.56
N SER A 70 -7.96 -27.00 -13.82
CA SER A 70 -7.11 -25.96 -14.37
C SER A 70 -7.83 -24.61 -14.45
N HIS A 71 -7.09 -23.53 -14.62
CA HIS A 71 -7.71 -22.20 -14.78
C HIS A 71 -8.60 -22.12 -16.02
N GLU A 72 -8.20 -22.76 -17.11
CA GLU A 72 -8.97 -22.83 -18.35
C GLU A 72 -10.30 -23.57 -18.15
N GLU A 73 -10.29 -24.71 -17.47
CA GLU A 73 -11.51 -25.47 -17.14
C GLU A 73 -12.46 -24.68 -16.24
N ILE A 74 -11.90 -23.91 -15.27
CA ILE A 74 -12.67 -23.00 -14.42
C ILE A 74 -13.33 -21.91 -15.24
N GLU A 75 -12.60 -21.28 -16.16
CA GLU A 75 -13.14 -20.23 -17.05
C GLU A 75 -14.29 -20.74 -17.91
N GLU A 76 -14.22 -21.97 -18.43
CA GLU A 76 -15.32 -22.61 -19.17
C GLU A 76 -16.58 -22.74 -18.30
N VAL A 77 -16.45 -23.23 -17.08
CA VAL A 77 -17.56 -23.34 -16.12
C VAL A 77 -18.18 -21.98 -15.80
N LEU A 78 -17.35 -20.96 -15.59
CA LEU A 78 -17.81 -19.59 -15.32
C LEU A 78 -18.52 -18.97 -16.52
N ALA A 79 -18.03 -19.22 -17.73
CA ALA A 79 -18.64 -18.73 -18.96
C ALA A 79 -20.04 -19.35 -19.16
N GLU A 80 -20.17 -20.67 -18.95
CA GLU A 80 -21.49 -21.35 -18.99
C GLU A 80 -22.47 -20.82 -17.93
N TYR A 81 -21.96 -20.61 -16.70
CA TYR A 81 -22.77 -20.04 -15.62
C TYR A 81 -23.24 -18.63 -15.96
N SER A 82 -22.34 -17.78 -16.45
CA SER A 82 -22.65 -16.41 -16.86
C SER A 82 -23.72 -16.38 -17.97
N ALA A 83 -23.59 -17.21 -18.98
CA ALA A 83 -24.56 -17.32 -20.08
C ALA A 83 -25.96 -17.70 -19.58
N LYS A 84 -26.05 -18.63 -18.63
CA LYS A 84 -27.33 -19.09 -18.03
C LYS A 84 -27.97 -18.04 -17.10
N HIS A 85 -27.18 -17.11 -16.55
CA HIS A 85 -27.61 -16.12 -15.54
C HIS A 85 -27.57 -14.67 -16.05
N GLY A 86 -27.72 -14.43 -17.34
CA GLY A 86 -27.89 -13.10 -17.92
C GLY A 86 -26.62 -12.25 -17.91
N GLY A 87 -25.43 -12.87 -18.05
CA GLY A 87 -24.16 -12.16 -18.14
C GLY A 87 -23.59 -11.70 -16.79
N LYS A 88 -24.04 -12.28 -15.66
CA LYS A 88 -23.49 -11.95 -14.35
C LYS A 88 -22.02 -12.35 -14.26
N ILE A 89 -21.20 -11.46 -13.72
CA ILE A 89 -19.79 -11.75 -13.42
C ILE A 89 -19.77 -12.83 -12.33
N ALA A 90 -19.19 -13.97 -12.65
CA ALA A 90 -19.02 -15.10 -11.77
C ALA A 90 -17.56 -15.21 -11.29
N VAL A 91 -17.37 -15.76 -10.10
CA VAL A 91 -16.04 -16.11 -9.54
C VAL A 91 -16.12 -17.55 -9.05
N PRO A 92 -15.06 -18.37 -9.18
CA PRO A 92 -15.09 -19.74 -8.71
C PRO A 92 -15.10 -19.82 -7.19
N SER A 93 -15.57 -20.95 -6.63
CA SER A 93 -15.51 -21.20 -5.18
C SER A 93 -14.09 -21.51 -4.70
N GLN A 94 -13.19 -21.91 -5.60
CA GLN A 94 -11.78 -22.16 -5.33
C GLN A 94 -10.95 -22.06 -6.61
N PHE A 95 -9.66 -21.77 -6.46
CA PHE A 95 -8.68 -21.77 -7.56
C PHE A 95 -7.27 -21.99 -7.01
N GLU A 96 -6.34 -22.38 -7.87
CA GLU A 96 -4.92 -22.44 -7.54
C GLU A 96 -4.28 -21.08 -7.80
N PHE A 97 -3.48 -20.59 -6.83
CA PHE A 97 -2.72 -19.35 -6.94
C PHE A 97 -1.25 -19.64 -7.22
N GLU A 98 -0.78 -19.27 -8.39
CA GLU A 98 0.59 -19.51 -8.87
C GLU A 98 1.51 -18.28 -8.71
N GLY A 99 0.93 -17.11 -8.48
CA GLY A 99 1.63 -15.83 -8.42
C GLY A 99 2.49 -15.64 -7.17
N SER A 100 2.91 -14.40 -6.95
CA SER A 100 3.66 -13.97 -5.77
C SER A 100 2.96 -12.80 -5.09
N ILE A 101 3.13 -12.66 -3.77
CA ILE A 101 2.55 -11.58 -2.99
C ILE A 101 3.65 -10.73 -2.36
N ILE A 102 3.50 -9.42 -2.44
CA ILE A 102 4.31 -8.43 -1.73
C ILE A 102 3.36 -7.55 -0.91
N PHE A 103 3.61 -7.44 0.38
CA PHE A 103 2.91 -6.48 1.24
C PHE A 103 3.81 -5.27 1.50
N ILE A 104 3.26 -4.07 1.30
CA ILE A 104 3.83 -2.80 1.74
C ILE A 104 2.91 -2.26 2.82
N SER A 105 3.38 -2.24 4.05
CA SER A 105 2.58 -1.91 5.23
C SER A 105 3.34 -0.97 6.17
N ASN A 106 2.60 -0.11 6.84
CA ASN A 106 3.10 0.74 7.94
C ASN A 106 3.07 0.01 9.29
N MET A 107 2.57 -1.22 9.34
CA MET A 107 2.54 -2.03 10.55
C MET A 107 3.92 -2.61 10.84
N THR A 108 4.32 -2.57 12.09
CA THR A 108 5.52 -3.28 12.55
C THR A 108 5.30 -4.80 12.52
N LYS A 109 6.37 -5.57 12.42
CA LYS A 109 6.33 -7.03 12.51
C LYS A 109 5.55 -7.49 13.75
N LYS A 110 5.77 -6.86 14.91
CA LYS A 110 5.06 -7.18 16.16
C LYS A 110 3.55 -6.93 16.07
N GLN A 111 3.12 -5.89 15.38
CA GLN A 111 1.68 -5.61 15.19
C GLN A 111 1.02 -6.63 14.26
N ILE A 112 1.72 -7.09 13.22
CA ILE A 112 1.22 -8.15 12.32
C ILE A 112 1.17 -9.48 13.10
N GLU A 113 2.21 -9.81 13.86
CA GLU A 113 2.29 -11.01 14.68
C GLU A 113 1.15 -11.10 15.72
N GLN A 114 0.78 -9.97 16.33
CA GLN A 114 -0.36 -9.90 17.27
C GLN A 114 -1.71 -10.18 16.59
N LYS A 115 -1.83 -9.94 15.29
CA LYS A 115 -3.04 -10.24 14.53
C LYS A 115 -3.05 -11.71 14.09
N ASP A 116 -1.97 -12.18 13.51
CA ASP A 116 -1.82 -13.59 13.13
C ASP A 116 -0.34 -13.97 12.95
N ALA A 117 0.21 -14.71 13.93
CA ALA A 117 1.59 -15.17 13.89
C ALA A 117 1.85 -16.13 12.70
N ALA A 118 0.83 -16.90 12.27
CA ALA A 118 0.97 -17.84 11.16
C ALA A 118 1.22 -17.15 9.80
N LEU A 119 0.81 -15.91 9.63
CA LEU A 119 1.10 -15.14 8.43
C LEU A 119 2.60 -14.89 8.28
N LEU A 120 3.26 -14.48 9.38
CA LEU A 120 4.70 -14.17 9.36
C LEU A 120 5.58 -15.39 9.12
N THR A 121 5.11 -16.59 9.47
CA THR A 121 5.86 -17.83 9.18
C THR A 121 5.85 -18.20 7.70
N ARG A 122 4.90 -17.65 6.94
CA ARG A 122 4.73 -17.87 5.50
C ARG A 122 5.37 -16.79 4.62
N CYS A 123 5.88 -15.70 5.24
CA CYS A 123 6.41 -14.55 4.53
C CYS A 123 7.85 -14.24 4.96
N MET A 124 8.67 -13.79 4.01
CA MET A 124 9.91 -13.09 4.34
C MET A 124 9.57 -11.64 4.74
N SER A 125 9.98 -11.22 5.93
CA SER A 125 9.75 -9.86 6.42
C SER A 125 11.05 -9.06 6.34
N ILE A 126 10.97 -7.89 5.69
CA ILE A 126 12.07 -6.92 5.60
C ILE A 126 11.62 -5.64 6.28
N ASP A 127 12.32 -5.23 7.33
CA ASP A 127 12.11 -3.93 7.96
C ASP A 127 12.94 -2.87 7.23
N VAL A 128 12.25 -1.90 6.64
CA VAL A 128 12.86 -0.78 5.91
C VAL A 128 12.75 0.54 6.69
N THR A 129 12.43 0.47 7.99
CA THR A 129 12.34 1.65 8.85
C THR A 129 13.71 2.30 8.99
N LEU A 130 13.78 3.58 8.64
CA LEU A 130 15.00 4.37 8.77
C LEU A 130 15.01 5.15 10.08
N SER A 131 16.20 5.35 10.65
CA SER A 131 16.37 6.33 11.72
C SER A 131 16.04 7.74 11.21
N LEU A 132 15.78 8.68 12.13
CA LEU A 132 15.56 10.08 11.74
C LEU A 132 16.75 10.64 10.91
N THR A 133 17.96 10.34 11.33
CA THR A 133 19.18 10.77 10.63
C THR A 133 19.27 10.18 9.23
N ASP A 134 18.99 8.87 9.08
CA ASP A 134 19.03 8.20 7.78
C ASP A 134 17.93 8.70 6.87
N THR A 135 16.73 8.95 7.43
CA THR A 135 15.61 9.54 6.69
C THR A 135 15.98 10.90 6.13
N ILE A 136 16.56 11.79 6.96
CA ILE A 136 17.00 13.13 6.54
C ILE A 136 18.10 13.03 5.49
N ASN A 137 19.09 12.15 5.67
CA ASN A 137 20.15 11.92 4.70
C ASN A 137 19.58 11.41 3.36
N ARG A 138 18.62 10.49 3.40
CA ARG A 138 17.94 9.99 2.21
C ARG A 138 17.16 11.08 1.48
N ILE A 139 16.43 11.93 2.21
CA ILE A 139 15.74 13.09 1.66
C ILE A 139 16.74 14.02 0.98
N LYS A 140 17.86 14.34 1.62
CA LYS A 140 18.93 15.18 1.07
C LYS A 140 19.48 14.60 -0.24
N THR A 141 19.77 13.31 -0.28
CA THR A 141 20.26 12.64 -1.50
C THR A 141 19.26 12.72 -2.65
N CYS A 142 17.97 12.59 -2.37
CA CYS A 142 16.92 12.61 -3.38
C CYS A 142 16.44 14.03 -3.74
N LEU A 143 16.87 15.06 -3.00
CA LEU A 143 16.38 16.43 -3.12
C LEU A 143 16.37 16.98 -4.55
N PRO A 144 17.39 16.79 -5.40
CA PRO A 144 17.37 17.30 -6.77
C PRO A 144 16.23 16.76 -7.63
N GLY A 145 15.81 15.51 -7.40
CA GLY A 145 14.73 14.86 -8.14
C GLY A 145 13.32 15.13 -7.61
N ILE A 146 13.19 15.77 -6.43
CA ILE A 146 11.88 16.00 -5.81
C ILE A 146 11.16 17.14 -6.51
N ARG A 147 9.90 16.89 -6.89
CA ARG A 147 8.96 17.88 -7.44
C ARG A 147 7.79 18.03 -6.51
N TYR A 148 7.21 19.25 -6.46
CA TYR A 148 5.98 19.49 -5.72
C TYR A 148 5.05 20.42 -6.51
N TYR A 149 3.76 20.22 -6.30
CA TYR A 149 2.71 20.78 -7.14
C TYR A 149 1.73 21.60 -6.30
N ALA A 150 1.17 22.64 -6.90
CA ALA A 150 0.11 23.43 -6.29
C ALA A 150 -1.11 22.55 -5.94
N ALA A 151 -1.85 22.94 -4.90
CA ALA A 151 -3.08 22.26 -4.52
C ALA A 151 -4.16 22.39 -5.62
N LYS A 152 -4.22 23.55 -6.28
CA LYS A 152 -5.16 23.82 -7.37
C LYS A 152 -4.57 23.34 -8.71
N LYS A 153 -5.37 22.60 -9.46
CA LYS A 153 -5.04 22.20 -10.83
C LYS A 153 -5.48 23.29 -11.81
N ILE A 154 -4.75 23.46 -12.91
CA ILE A 154 -5.15 24.31 -14.05
C ILE A 154 -5.47 23.36 -15.21
N ASP A 155 -6.65 23.50 -15.80
CA ASP A 155 -7.16 22.63 -16.88
C ASP A 155 -7.03 21.12 -16.55
N GLY A 156 -7.32 20.77 -15.29
CA GLY A 156 -7.22 19.40 -14.81
C GLY A 156 -5.80 18.88 -14.60
N LYS A 157 -4.76 19.66 -14.93
CA LYS A 157 -3.36 19.25 -14.82
C LYS A 157 -2.71 19.79 -13.52
N PRO A 158 -1.83 19.01 -12.88
CA PRO A 158 -1.04 19.49 -11.76
C PRO A 158 -0.14 20.65 -12.20
N VAL A 159 -0.05 21.70 -11.40
CA VAL A 159 0.86 22.82 -11.63
C VAL A 159 2.13 22.62 -10.83
N ASP A 160 3.25 22.44 -11.52
CA ASP A 160 4.57 22.34 -10.88
C ASP A 160 4.96 23.73 -10.32
N ILE A 161 5.16 23.79 -9.01
CA ILE A 161 5.61 24.99 -8.28
C ILE A 161 6.97 24.77 -7.62
N THR A 162 7.73 23.78 -8.12
CA THR A 162 9.03 23.43 -7.57
C THR A 162 10.00 24.60 -7.71
N ASN A 163 10.57 25.01 -6.58
CA ASN A 163 11.62 26.03 -6.49
C ASN A 163 12.86 25.42 -5.80
N GLU A 164 14.01 25.48 -6.44
CA GLU A 164 15.25 24.87 -5.95
C GLU A 164 15.78 25.60 -4.70
N GLU A 165 15.67 26.95 -4.65
CA GLU A 165 16.09 27.74 -3.48
C GLU A 165 15.23 27.39 -2.26
N ASP A 166 13.91 27.28 -2.46
CA ASP A 166 12.98 26.89 -1.41
C ASP A 166 13.29 25.49 -0.87
N LYS A 167 13.59 24.53 -1.76
CA LYS A 167 13.96 23.18 -1.35
C LYS A 167 15.22 23.18 -0.49
N ASN A 168 16.23 23.93 -0.89
CA ASN A 168 17.50 24.02 -0.16
C ASN A 168 17.29 24.67 1.21
N GLU A 169 16.56 25.77 1.30
CA GLU A 169 16.30 26.44 2.57
C GLU A 169 15.45 25.57 3.51
N VAL A 170 14.45 24.88 2.98
CA VAL A 170 13.65 23.92 3.76
C VAL A 170 14.52 22.77 4.25
N MET A 171 15.43 22.28 3.42
CA MET A 171 16.35 21.22 3.82
C MET A 171 17.31 21.67 4.93
N GLU A 172 17.85 22.89 4.85
CA GLU A 172 18.66 23.49 5.91
C GLU A 172 17.87 23.62 7.23
N TYR A 173 16.62 24.05 7.15
CA TYR A 173 15.74 24.10 8.31
C TYR A 173 15.52 22.72 8.91
N MET A 174 15.26 21.69 8.11
CA MET A 174 15.10 20.31 8.59
C MET A 174 16.38 19.75 9.26
N LEU A 175 17.54 20.28 8.93
CA LEU A 175 18.81 19.94 9.57
C LEU A 175 19.08 20.73 10.85
N SER A 176 18.35 21.80 11.12
CA SER A 176 18.57 22.71 12.23
C SER A 176 18.21 22.08 13.58
N SER A 177 18.80 22.65 14.65
CA SER A 177 18.43 22.30 16.03
C SER A 177 16.99 22.72 16.36
N GLU A 178 16.50 23.80 15.77
CA GLU A 178 15.12 24.27 15.93
C GLU A 178 14.11 23.18 15.50
N PHE A 179 14.30 22.62 14.31
CA PHE A 179 13.45 21.57 13.79
C PHE A 179 13.51 20.29 14.65
N ARG A 180 14.71 19.90 15.09
CA ARG A 180 14.89 18.75 15.99
C ARG A 180 14.15 18.94 17.31
N ASN A 181 14.25 20.12 17.91
CA ASN A 181 13.54 20.43 19.16
C ASN A 181 12.00 20.36 18.97
N ILE A 182 11.47 20.71 17.80
CA ILE A 182 10.05 20.56 17.49
C ILE A 182 9.68 19.09 17.45
N LEU A 183 10.45 18.24 16.78
CA LEU A 183 10.21 16.79 16.70
C LEU A 183 10.27 16.11 18.08
N GLU A 184 11.23 16.46 18.90
CA GLU A 184 11.39 15.91 20.27
C GLU A 184 10.18 16.21 21.16
N ARG A 185 9.57 17.37 21.01
CA ARG A 185 8.36 17.77 21.76
C ARG A 185 7.08 17.05 21.29
N ARG A 186 7.15 16.40 20.13
CA ARG A 186 6.00 15.73 19.51
C ARG A 186 6.27 14.24 19.34
N ALA A 187 5.86 13.46 20.33
CA ALA A 187 6.11 12.03 20.45
C ALA A 187 5.69 11.14 19.25
N LYS A 188 4.95 11.70 18.27
CA LYS A 188 4.48 10.97 17.08
C LYS A 188 4.90 11.64 15.76
N ALA A 189 5.71 12.69 15.82
CA ALA A 189 6.17 13.37 14.60
C ALA A 189 7.10 12.45 13.80
N GLN A 190 6.74 12.15 12.56
CA GLN A 190 7.55 11.37 11.65
C GLN A 190 8.02 12.25 10.49
N VAL A 191 9.32 12.21 10.23
CA VAL A 191 9.91 12.87 9.08
C VAL A 191 9.87 11.96 7.87
N SER A 192 9.44 12.50 6.73
CA SER A 192 9.33 11.77 5.47
C SER A 192 9.55 12.71 4.27
N PHE A 193 9.61 12.18 3.07
CA PHE A 193 9.56 12.99 1.85
C PHE A 193 8.30 13.88 1.79
N ARG A 194 7.18 13.40 2.32
CA ARG A 194 5.94 14.18 2.42
C ARG A 194 6.14 15.40 3.32
N THR A 195 6.89 15.27 4.41
CA THR A 195 7.24 16.38 5.31
C THR A 195 7.99 17.48 4.54
N LEU A 196 9.03 17.12 3.79
CA LEU A 196 9.75 18.09 2.94
C LEU A 196 8.81 18.78 1.94
N ILE A 197 8.02 18.02 1.20
CA ILE A 197 7.08 18.55 0.19
C ILE A 197 6.08 19.51 0.83
N ASN A 198 5.52 19.16 1.99
CA ASN A 198 4.57 20.01 2.70
C ASN A 198 5.23 21.31 3.18
N LEU A 199 6.46 21.25 3.70
CA LEU A 199 7.22 22.43 4.11
C LEU A 199 7.55 23.34 2.91
N CYS A 200 7.92 22.78 1.76
CA CYS A 200 8.14 23.53 0.53
C CYS A 200 6.85 24.24 0.05
N LYS A 201 5.72 23.54 0.09
CA LYS A 201 4.40 24.14 -0.24
C LYS A 201 4.03 25.25 0.74
N LEU A 202 4.28 25.04 2.02
CA LEU A 202 4.03 26.05 3.05
C LEU A 202 4.87 27.29 2.82
N LYS A 203 6.17 27.13 2.54
CA LYS A 203 7.07 28.22 2.20
C LYS A 203 6.62 28.95 0.94
N ALA A 204 6.23 28.25 -0.11
CA ALA A 204 5.72 28.86 -1.33
C ALA A 204 4.43 29.66 -1.10
N SER A 205 3.62 29.28 -0.10
CA SER A 205 2.36 29.98 0.24
C SER A 205 2.58 31.18 1.18
N ASP A 206 3.52 31.08 2.11
CA ASP A 206 3.87 32.15 3.07
C ASP A 206 5.40 32.18 3.28
N PRO A 207 6.14 32.87 2.40
CA PRO A 207 7.59 32.91 2.46
C PRO A 207 8.16 33.54 3.75
N VAL A 208 7.36 34.33 4.45
CA VAL A 208 7.81 35.07 5.66
C VAL A 208 7.61 34.22 6.93
N ASN A 209 6.43 33.63 7.10
CA ASN A 209 6.04 32.98 8.35
C ASN A 209 6.09 31.45 8.31
N TRP A 210 6.56 30.86 7.22
CA TRP A 210 6.46 29.41 6.99
C TRP A 210 7.10 28.57 8.11
N LYS A 211 8.20 29.04 8.75
CA LYS A 211 8.84 28.30 9.87
C LYS A 211 7.94 28.23 11.10
N THR A 212 7.27 29.33 11.42
CA THR A 212 6.29 29.38 12.51
C THR A 212 5.10 28.46 12.22
N CYS A 213 4.58 28.50 10.99
CA CYS A 213 3.52 27.61 10.55
C CYS A 213 3.97 26.13 10.53
N ALA A 214 5.20 25.86 10.12
CA ALA A 214 5.78 24.53 10.16
C ALA A 214 5.79 23.95 11.57
N ALA A 215 6.18 24.76 12.56
CA ALA A 215 6.19 24.35 13.96
C ALA A 215 4.78 23.95 14.48
N LEU A 216 3.71 24.41 13.86
CA LEU A 216 2.33 24.03 14.20
C LEU A 216 1.82 22.84 13.41
N ALA A 217 2.34 22.61 12.21
CA ALA A 217 1.86 21.61 11.25
C ALA A 217 2.54 20.23 11.33
N ILE A 218 3.74 20.16 11.93
CA ILE A 218 4.50 18.95 12.18
C ILE A 218 4.14 18.41 13.55
#